data_75c43322241cd7bdfe5e0a16c079ef92
#
_entry.id   75c43322241cd7bdfe5e0a16c079ef92
#
_cell.length_a   1.000
_cell.length_b   1.000
_cell.length_c   1.000
_cell.angle_alpha   90.00
_cell.angle_beta   90.00
_cell.angle_gamma   90.00
#
_symmetry.space_group_name_H-M   'P 1'
#
loop_
_entity.id
_entity.type
_entity.pdbx_description
1 polymer ?
#
loop_
_entity_poly.entity_id
_entity_poly.type
_entity_poly.pdbx_seq_one_letter_code
_entity_poly.pdbx_strand_id
1 'polypeptide(L)'
;MSDPVLYGLARSVYTRIARLALEEKGVRYTLEEVEIFGSAGVPAEHLARQPFGRIPAFAHEGFTLYETDAITRYIDEAFPGTRLQPQELRARARMNQVIAIIDSYAYRPMIWGVFAARIVAPEEGIASNEMLVAESLTRSRTCCRALEEILGTNCYFAGAEVTLADLHALPILLYFSMTQEGHETLSAHPRLRAWLDAAAARPSVQRTRAKFELAR
;
A
#
# COMPACT_ATOMS: atom_id res chain seq x y z
N MET A 1 -18.85 15.92 -13.21
CA MET A 1 -18.02 14.69 -13.13
C MET A 1 -18.66 13.76 -12.14
N SER A 2 -18.88 12.50 -12.51
CA SER A 2 -19.37 11.48 -11.57
C SER A 2 -18.24 11.07 -10.62
N ASP A 3 -18.59 10.72 -9.37
CA ASP A 3 -17.61 10.20 -8.43
C ASP A 3 -17.04 8.88 -8.97
N PRO A 4 -15.72 8.65 -8.92
CA PRO A 4 -15.12 7.39 -9.38
C PRO A 4 -15.48 6.22 -8.47
N VAL A 5 -15.40 5.01 -9.02
CA VAL A 5 -15.63 3.76 -8.29
C VAL A 5 -14.32 2.99 -8.18
N LEU A 6 -13.97 2.59 -6.97
CA LEU A 6 -12.86 1.71 -6.67
C LEU A 6 -13.39 0.33 -6.27
N TYR A 7 -13.01 -0.72 -7.00
CA TYR A 7 -13.39 -2.10 -6.74
C TYR A 7 -12.29 -2.82 -5.99
N GLY A 8 -12.58 -3.29 -4.77
CA GLY A 8 -11.59 -4.00 -3.97
C GLY A 8 -11.99 -4.12 -2.50
N LEU A 9 -11.15 -4.71 -1.68
CA LEU A 9 -11.38 -4.87 -0.25
C LEU A 9 -10.72 -3.75 0.55
N ALA A 10 -11.44 -3.18 1.51
CA ALA A 10 -10.90 -2.13 2.39
C ALA A 10 -9.60 -2.56 3.11
N ARG A 11 -9.47 -3.86 3.43
CA ARG A 11 -8.29 -4.45 4.09
C ARG A 11 -7.09 -4.70 3.16
N SER A 12 -7.28 -4.66 1.84
CA SER A 12 -6.19 -4.89 0.89
C SER A 12 -5.22 -3.72 0.87
N VAL A 13 -3.92 -4.01 0.98
CA VAL A 13 -2.86 -2.97 0.92
C VAL A 13 -2.93 -2.19 -0.39
N TYR A 14 -3.10 -2.85 -1.52
CA TYR A 14 -3.16 -2.18 -2.82
C TYR A 14 -4.45 -1.35 -3.02
N THR A 15 -5.60 -1.86 -2.56
CA THR A 15 -6.83 -1.05 -2.52
C THR A 15 -6.64 0.18 -1.63
N ARG A 16 -5.98 0.01 -0.48
CA ARG A 16 -5.70 1.12 0.44
C ARG A 16 -4.77 2.16 -0.16
N ILE A 17 -3.76 1.77 -0.96
CA ILE A 17 -2.89 2.70 -1.70
C ILE A 17 -3.72 3.60 -2.63
N ALA A 18 -4.63 3.03 -3.41
CA ALA A 18 -5.51 3.80 -4.29
C ALA A 18 -6.46 4.72 -3.49
N ARG A 19 -7.01 4.23 -2.37
CA ARG A 19 -7.82 5.04 -1.45
C ARG A 19 -7.03 6.22 -0.88
N LEU A 20 -5.78 6.00 -0.47
CA LEU A 20 -4.90 7.07 0.02
C LEU A 20 -4.69 8.15 -1.03
N ALA A 21 -4.47 7.79 -2.29
CA ALA A 21 -4.34 8.78 -3.36
C ALA A 21 -5.62 9.61 -3.54
N LEU A 22 -6.79 8.98 -3.53
CA LEU A 22 -8.09 9.67 -3.58
C LEU A 22 -8.28 10.62 -2.39
N GLU A 23 -7.96 10.16 -1.17
CA GLU A 23 -8.07 10.97 0.05
C GLU A 23 -7.11 12.17 0.07
N GLU A 24 -5.86 12.00 -0.37
CA GLU A 24 -4.88 13.09 -0.48
C GLU A 24 -5.28 14.13 -1.53
N LYS A 25 -5.97 13.72 -2.58
CA LYS A 25 -6.56 14.60 -3.60
C LYS A 25 -7.89 15.24 -3.16
N GLY A 26 -8.49 14.78 -2.05
CA GLY A 26 -9.81 15.23 -1.60
C GLY A 26 -10.94 14.77 -2.52
N VAL A 27 -10.77 13.68 -3.24
CA VAL A 27 -11.75 13.14 -4.19
C VAL A 27 -12.75 12.26 -3.44
N ARG A 28 -14.05 12.52 -3.62
CA ARG A 28 -15.10 11.58 -3.19
C ARG A 28 -15.11 10.39 -4.13
N TYR A 29 -15.30 9.20 -3.59
CA TYR A 29 -15.34 7.96 -4.36
C TYR A 29 -16.25 6.94 -3.70
N THR A 30 -16.71 5.97 -4.48
CA THR A 30 -17.39 4.78 -3.97
C THR A 30 -16.39 3.63 -3.90
N LEU A 31 -16.31 2.95 -2.74
CA LEU A 31 -15.62 1.66 -2.62
C LEU A 31 -16.65 0.54 -2.75
N GLU A 32 -16.59 -0.20 -3.86
CA GLU A 32 -17.34 -1.44 -4.03
C GLU A 32 -16.48 -2.62 -3.60
N GLU A 33 -16.92 -3.31 -2.53
CA GLU A 33 -16.15 -4.43 -2.01
C GLU A 33 -16.25 -5.65 -2.94
N VAL A 34 -15.09 -6.18 -3.32
CA VAL A 34 -14.94 -7.36 -4.16
C VAL A 34 -14.11 -8.39 -3.43
N GLU A 35 -14.75 -9.47 -2.97
CA GLU A 35 -14.05 -10.58 -2.33
C GLU A 35 -13.40 -11.48 -3.40
N ILE A 36 -12.08 -11.66 -3.30
CA ILE A 36 -11.29 -12.49 -4.23
C ILE A 36 -10.60 -13.68 -3.55
N PHE A 37 -10.67 -13.76 -2.21
CA PHE A 37 -10.03 -14.82 -1.41
C PHE A 37 -11.03 -15.87 -0.94
N GLY A 38 -12.34 -15.66 -1.13
CA GLY A 38 -13.37 -16.60 -0.70
C GLY A 38 -13.40 -17.88 -1.54
N SER A 39 -14.05 -18.92 -1.01
CA SER A 39 -14.20 -20.23 -1.67
C SER A 39 -15.00 -20.16 -2.99
N ALA A 40 -15.80 -19.11 -3.19
CA ALA A 40 -16.54 -18.87 -4.43
C ALA A 40 -15.63 -18.41 -5.59
N GLY A 41 -14.37 -18.08 -5.31
CA GLY A 41 -13.43 -17.55 -6.30
C GLY A 41 -13.72 -16.08 -6.67
N VAL A 42 -13.04 -15.61 -7.72
CA VAL A 42 -13.16 -14.23 -8.19
C VAL A 42 -14.47 -14.06 -8.99
N PRO A 43 -15.32 -13.06 -8.70
CA PRO A 43 -16.56 -12.83 -9.45
C PRO A 43 -16.27 -12.56 -10.94
N ALA A 44 -17.09 -13.17 -11.83
CA ALA A 44 -16.91 -13.05 -13.29
C ALA A 44 -16.95 -11.59 -13.78
N GLU A 45 -17.83 -10.76 -13.18
CA GLU A 45 -17.90 -9.33 -13.48
C GLU A 45 -16.62 -8.57 -13.08
N HIS A 46 -15.92 -9.03 -12.03
CA HIS A 46 -14.64 -8.46 -11.66
C HIS A 46 -13.52 -8.89 -12.60
N LEU A 47 -13.55 -10.15 -13.06
CA LEU A 47 -12.61 -10.62 -14.09
C LEU A 47 -12.73 -9.85 -15.40
N ALA A 48 -13.92 -9.36 -15.74
CA ALA A 48 -14.11 -8.48 -16.89
C ALA A 48 -13.46 -7.10 -16.71
N ARG A 49 -13.30 -6.62 -15.46
CA ARG A 49 -12.61 -5.36 -15.12
C ARG A 49 -11.11 -5.54 -14.92
N GLN A 50 -10.71 -6.67 -14.32
CA GLN A 50 -9.33 -6.98 -13.94
C GLN A 50 -9.04 -8.46 -14.27
N PRO A 51 -8.44 -8.75 -15.43
CA PRO A 51 -8.35 -10.11 -15.98
C PRO A 51 -7.41 -11.05 -15.18
N PHE A 52 -6.57 -10.50 -14.30
CA PHE A 52 -5.67 -11.29 -13.44
C PHE A 52 -6.31 -11.70 -12.10
N GLY A 53 -7.61 -11.36 -11.89
CA GLY A 53 -8.33 -11.70 -10.65
C GLY A 53 -7.76 -11.03 -9.41
N ARG A 54 -7.18 -9.83 -9.55
CA ARG A 54 -6.61 -9.07 -8.44
C ARG A 54 -7.45 -7.83 -8.13
N ILE A 55 -7.15 -7.19 -7.01
CA ILE A 55 -7.72 -5.92 -6.57
C ILE A 55 -6.60 -4.92 -6.27
N PRO A 56 -6.83 -3.62 -6.53
CA PRO A 56 -8.07 -3.00 -6.99
C PRO A 56 -8.25 -2.99 -8.51
N ALA A 57 -9.50 -2.72 -8.96
CA ALA A 57 -9.81 -2.10 -10.23
C ALA A 57 -10.45 -0.73 -9.97
N PHE A 58 -10.44 0.15 -10.95
CA PHE A 58 -10.92 1.53 -10.84
C PHE A 58 -11.74 1.90 -12.07
N ALA A 59 -12.83 2.65 -11.89
CA ALA A 59 -13.63 3.17 -13.00
C ALA A 59 -13.95 4.66 -12.79
N HIS A 60 -13.83 5.44 -13.84
CA HIS A 60 -14.16 6.86 -13.88
C HIS A 60 -14.63 7.27 -15.27
N GLU A 61 -15.83 7.85 -15.38
CA GLU A 61 -16.41 8.35 -16.63
C GLU A 61 -16.35 7.35 -17.81
N GLY A 62 -16.65 6.07 -17.53
CA GLY A 62 -16.63 5.01 -18.55
C GLY A 62 -15.26 4.43 -18.87
N PHE A 63 -14.18 4.98 -18.29
CA PHE A 63 -12.83 4.44 -18.37
C PHE A 63 -12.57 3.48 -17.21
N THR A 64 -12.09 2.28 -17.50
CA THR A 64 -11.73 1.28 -16.48
C THR A 64 -10.23 1.04 -16.50
N LEU A 65 -9.62 0.98 -15.32
CA LEU A 65 -8.19 0.83 -15.13
C LEU A 65 -7.89 -0.18 -14.00
N TYR A 66 -6.83 -0.92 -14.13
CA TYR A 66 -6.27 -1.78 -13.09
C TYR A 66 -4.75 -1.54 -12.99
N GLU A 67 -4.06 -2.22 -12.07
CA GLU A 67 -2.72 -1.95 -11.57
C GLU A 67 -2.63 -0.65 -10.74
N THR A 68 -2.28 -0.82 -9.48
CA THR A 68 -2.34 0.26 -8.48
C THR A 68 -1.46 1.45 -8.85
N ASP A 69 -0.27 1.20 -9.43
CA ASP A 69 0.61 2.28 -9.88
C ASP A 69 -0.02 3.10 -11.01
N ALA A 70 -0.68 2.45 -11.98
CA ALA A 70 -1.41 3.13 -13.04
C ALA A 70 -2.62 3.90 -12.49
N ILE A 71 -3.39 3.29 -11.57
CA ILE A 71 -4.56 3.91 -10.92
C ILE A 71 -4.14 5.18 -10.16
N THR A 72 -3.09 5.11 -9.34
CA THR A 72 -2.67 6.25 -8.52
C THR A 72 -2.11 7.40 -9.35
N ARG A 73 -1.41 7.12 -10.46
CA ARG A 73 -0.97 8.15 -11.41
C ARG A 73 -2.15 8.81 -12.11
N TYR A 74 -3.11 8.01 -12.57
CA TYR A 74 -4.34 8.54 -13.17
C TYR A 74 -5.09 9.44 -12.19
N ILE A 75 -5.26 9.02 -10.93
CA ILE A 75 -5.90 9.82 -9.90
C ILE A 75 -5.17 11.16 -9.72
N ASP A 76 -3.84 11.14 -9.65
CA ASP A 76 -3.07 12.38 -9.49
C ASP A 76 -3.22 13.34 -10.66
N GLU A 77 -3.33 12.84 -11.88
CA GLU A 77 -3.41 13.66 -13.10
C GLU A 77 -4.84 14.07 -13.45
N ALA A 78 -5.84 13.20 -13.21
CA ALA A 78 -7.22 13.44 -13.58
C ALA A 78 -7.96 14.36 -12.61
N PHE A 79 -7.56 14.40 -11.33
CA PHE A 79 -8.27 15.17 -10.32
C PHE A 79 -7.45 16.36 -9.81
N PRO A 80 -8.10 17.51 -9.53
CA PRO A 80 -7.43 18.66 -8.93
C PRO A 80 -6.95 18.36 -7.50
N GLY A 81 -6.18 19.25 -6.91
CA GLY A 81 -5.68 19.18 -5.54
C GLY A 81 -4.17 18.98 -5.46
N THR A 82 -3.68 18.48 -4.32
CA THR A 82 -2.25 18.27 -4.08
C THR A 82 -1.64 17.35 -5.13
N ARG A 83 -0.54 17.80 -5.73
CA ARG A 83 0.21 16.97 -6.68
C ARG A 83 0.99 15.91 -5.94
N LEU A 84 0.80 14.65 -6.32
CA LEU A 84 1.45 13.48 -5.72
C LEU A 84 2.64 12.98 -6.55
N GLN A 85 2.80 13.47 -7.78
CA GLN A 85 3.94 13.17 -8.64
C GLN A 85 4.83 14.43 -8.77
N PRO A 86 6.12 14.37 -8.36
CA PRO A 86 7.04 15.49 -8.50
C PRO A 86 7.22 15.91 -9.97
N GLN A 87 7.35 17.21 -10.21
CA GLN A 87 7.70 17.74 -11.54
C GLN A 87 9.20 17.62 -11.82
N GLU A 88 10.02 17.75 -10.78
CA GLU A 88 11.47 17.62 -10.90
C GLU A 88 11.85 16.18 -11.27
N LEU A 89 12.71 16.04 -12.28
CA LEU A 89 13.06 14.75 -12.89
C LEU A 89 13.64 13.75 -11.89
N ARG A 90 14.59 14.21 -11.05
CA ARG A 90 15.26 13.31 -10.08
C ARG A 90 14.34 12.89 -8.96
N ALA A 91 13.51 13.79 -8.46
CA ALA A 91 12.49 13.48 -7.45
C ALA A 91 11.46 12.50 -8.00
N ARG A 92 11.00 12.68 -9.25
CA ARG A 92 10.10 11.75 -9.91
C ARG A 92 10.76 10.38 -10.17
N ALA A 93 12.02 10.35 -10.56
CA ALA A 93 12.78 9.10 -10.71
C ALA A 93 12.91 8.36 -9.36
N ARG A 94 13.14 9.11 -8.26
CA ARG A 94 13.21 8.55 -6.91
C ARG A 94 11.85 8.00 -6.45
N MET A 95 10.77 8.71 -6.69
CA MET A 95 9.40 8.23 -6.45
C MET A 95 9.17 6.90 -7.17
N ASN A 96 9.48 6.82 -8.47
CA ASN A 96 9.31 5.58 -9.25
C ASN A 96 10.19 4.44 -8.73
N GLN A 97 11.43 4.73 -8.33
CA GLN A 97 12.32 3.73 -7.73
C GLN A 97 11.74 3.14 -6.45
N VAL A 98 11.20 3.96 -5.57
CA VAL A 98 10.60 3.48 -4.32
C VAL A 98 9.38 2.62 -4.59
N ILE A 99 8.48 3.05 -5.49
CA ILE A 99 7.31 2.25 -5.90
C ILE A 99 7.76 0.87 -6.41
N ALA A 100 8.75 0.83 -7.31
CA ALA A 100 9.28 -0.42 -7.84
C ALA A 100 9.91 -1.32 -6.74
N ILE A 101 10.60 -0.74 -5.75
CA ILE A 101 11.15 -1.49 -4.60
C ILE A 101 10.00 -2.08 -3.78
N ILE A 102 8.99 -1.30 -3.49
CA ILE A 102 7.82 -1.73 -2.71
C ILE A 102 7.12 -2.92 -3.39
N ASP A 103 6.82 -2.80 -4.67
CA ASP A 103 6.07 -3.83 -5.39
C ASP A 103 6.90 -5.10 -5.64
N SER A 104 8.18 -4.93 -6.00
CA SER A 104 9.02 -6.07 -6.38
C SER A 104 9.68 -6.80 -5.20
N TYR A 105 9.99 -6.07 -4.12
CA TYR A 105 10.83 -6.62 -3.05
C TYR A 105 10.23 -6.56 -1.65
N ALA A 106 9.35 -5.59 -1.33
CA ALA A 106 8.80 -5.43 0.00
C ALA A 106 7.46 -6.16 0.20
N TYR A 107 6.54 -6.06 -0.75
CA TYR A 107 5.18 -6.56 -0.61
C TYR A 107 5.10 -8.05 -0.24
N ARG A 108 5.74 -8.92 -1.03
CA ARG A 108 5.64 -10.36 -0.78
C ARG A 108 6.23 -10.79 0.57
N PRO A 109 7.46 -10.43 0.92
CA PRO A 109 8.00 -10.83 2.22
C PRO A 109 7.29 -10.18 3.39
N MET A 110 6.99 -8.89 3.35
CA MET A 110 6.39 -8.19 4.49
C MET A 110 4.92 -8.59 4.72
N ILE A 111 4.13 -8.67 3.64
CA ILE A 111 2.68 -8.94 3.75
C ILE A 111 2.40 -10.44 3.77
N TRP A 112 2.82 -11.19 2.75
CA TRP A 112 2.49 -12.62 2.68
C TRP A 112 3.41 -13.49 3.56
N GLY A 113 4.68 -13.13 3.65
CA GLY A 113 5.66 -13.90 4.40
C GLY A 113 5.64 -13.66 5.91
N VAL A 114 5.31 -12.44 6.36
CA VAL A 114 5.33 -12.12 7.80
C VAL A 114 3.94 -11.74 8.31
N PHE A 115 3.30 -10.68 7.78
CA PHE A 115 2.02 -10.22 8.29
C PHE A 115 0.92 -11.28 8.19
N ALA A 116 0.74 -11.90 7.03
CA ALA A 116 -0.26 -12.95 6.86
C ALA A 116 0.02 -14.15 7.77
N ALA A 117 1.28 -14.56 7.91
CA ALA A 117 1.67 -15.68 8.76
C ALA A 117 1.42 -15.40 10.26
N ARG A 118 1.57 -14.14 10.72
CA ARG A 118 1.46 -13.78 12.15
C ARG A 118 0.08 -13.26 12.56
N ILE A 119 -0.67 -12.72 11.62
CA ILE A 119 -1.94 -12.05 11.92
C ILE A 119 -3.12 -12.81 11.30
N VAL A 120 -3.05 -13.18 10.00
CA VAL A 120 -4.19 -13.77 9.28
C VAL A 120 -4.27 -15.28 9.52
N ALA A 121 -3.17 -16.00 9.35
CA ALA A 121 -3.15 -17.45 9.46
C ALA A 121 -3.64 -17.98 10.84
N PRO A 122 -3.27 -17.39 12.00
CA PRO A 122 -3.81 -17.80 13.29
C PRO A 122 -5.33 -17.61 13.43
N GLU A 123 -5.90 -16.55 12.84
CA GLU A 123 -7.36 -16.32 12.83
C GLU A 123 -8.09 -17.42 12.03
N GLU A 124 -7.43 -18.01 11.05
CA GLU A 124 -7.94 -19.12 10.21
C GLU A 124 -7.56 -20.51 10.77
N GLY A 125 -6.87 -20.59 11.92
CA GLY A 125 -6.40 -21.85 12.51
C GLY A 125 -5.24 -22.50 11.74
N ILE A 126 -4.53 -21.73 10.90
CA ILE A 126 -3.42 -22.21 10.07
C ILE A 126 -2.09 -21.98 10.81
N ALA A 127 -1.26 -23.01 10.91
CA ALA A 127 0.07 -22.91 11.50
C ALA A 127 1.03 -22.14 10.59
N SER A 128 1.83 -21.25 11.18
CA SER A 128 2.86 -20.50 10.45
C SER A 128 4.00 -21.40 9.95
N ASN A 129 4.47 -21.13 8.75
CA ASN A 129 5.71 -21.73 8.24
C ASN A 129 6.90 -20.88 8.68
N GLU A 130 7.56 -21.29 9.76
CA GLU A 130 8.65 -20.53 10.38
C GLU A 130 9.87 -20.33 9.46
N MET A 131 10.14 -21.28 8.58
CA MET A 131 11.23 -21.17 7.61
C MET A 131 10.93 -20.06 6.57
N LEU A 132 9.68 -19.99 6.08
CA LEU A 132 9.24 -18.92 5.19
C LEU A 132 9.27 -17.57 5.88
N VAL A 133 8.86 -17.50 7.15
CA VAL A 133 8.92 -16.26 7.94
C VAL A 133 10.37 -15.78 8.08
N ALA A 134 11.32 -16.67 8.45
CA ALA A 134 12.72 -16.32 8.61
C ALA A 134 13.38 -15.80 7.30
N GLU A 135 13.09 -16.46 6.17
CA GLU A 135 13.54 -16.00 4.85
C GLU A 135 12.94 -14.62 4.50
N SER A 136 11.64 -14.45 4.75
CA SER A 136 10.93 -13.20 4.48
C SER A 136 11.45 -12.06 5.34
N LEU A 137 11.80 -12.30 6.61
CA LEU A 137 12.42 -11.30 7.48
C LEU A 137 13.78 -10.86 6.96
N THR A 138 14.60 -11.78 6.44
CA THR A 138 15.89 -11.44 5.84
C THR A 138 15.70 -10.47 4.65
N ARG A 139 14.73 -10.75 3.77
CA ARG A 139 14.39 -9.86 2.64
C ARG A 139 13.80 -8.54 3.11
N SER A 140 12.94 -8.55 4.13
CA SER A 140 12.33 -7.34 4.70
C SER A 140 13.37 -6.39 5.30
N ARG A 141 14.37 -6.92 6.02
CA ARG A 141 15.49 -6.11 6.55
C ARG A 141 16.30 -5.44 5.44
N THR A 142 16.53 -6.13 4.33
CA THR A 142 17.18 -5.53 3.15
C THR A 142 16.36 -4.39 2.58
N CYS A 143 15.03 -4.56 2.47
CA CYS A 143 14.12 -3.50 2.01
C CYS A 143 14.12 -2.31 2.97
N CYS A 144 13.99 -2.54 4.28
CA CYS A 144 13.99 -1.46 5.28
C CYS A 144 15.27 -0.63 5.22
N ARG A 145 16.43 -1.29 5.13
CA ARG A 145 17.72 -0.60 4.96
C ARG A 145 17.76 0.27 3.72
N ALA A 146 17.38 -0.29 2.55
CA ALA A 146 17.36 0.45 1.29
C ALA A 146 16.39 1.64 1.34
N LEU A 147 15.21 1.46 1.92
CA LEU A 147 14.22 2.53 2.08
C LEU A 147 14.74 3.63 3.04
N GLU A 148 15.38 3.25 4.14
CA GLU A 148 15.98 4.23 5.07
C GLU A 148 17.13 5.02 4.43
N GLU A 149 17.98 4.38 3.64
CA GLU A 149 19.04 5.03 2.87
C GLU A 149 18.46 6.01 1.83
N ILE A 150 17.40 5.62 1.15
CA ILE A 150 16.70 6.48 0.18
C ILE A 150 16.02 7.67 0.86
N LEU A 151 15.37 7.45 1.99
CA LEU A 151 14.73 8.51 2.77
C LEU A 151 15.77 9.55 3.23
N GLY A 152 16.93 9.09 3.65
CA GLY A 152 18.03 9.96 4.10
C GLY A 152 17.58 10.90 5.21
N THR A 153 17.71 12.21 4.99
CA THR A 153 17.27 13.28 5.89
C THR A 153 15.99 13.98 5.44
N ASN A 154 15.35 13.48 4.36
CA ASN A 154 14.12 14.07 3.86
C ASN A 154 12.91 13.72 4.73
N CYS A 155 11.89 14.57 4.64
CA CYS A 155 10.60 14.31 5.30
C CYS A 155 9.84 13.15 4.62
N TYR A 156 10.00 12.99 3.29
CA TYR A 156 9.35 11.96 2.46
C TYR A 156 10.35 11.36 1.48
N PHE A 157 10.03 10.21 0.87
CA PHE A 157 10.95 9.46 0.01
C PHE A 157 11.47 10.24 -1.20
N ALA A 158 10.69 11.16 -1.73
CA ALA A 158 11.09 11.96 -2.89
C ALA A 158 11.37 13.44 -2.57
N GLY A 159 11.50 13.81 -1.29
CA GLY A 159 11.83 15.17 -0.87
C GLY A 159 11.01 15.71 0.29
N ALA A 160 10.55 16.95 0.19
CA ALA A 160 9.85 17.64 1.27
C ALA A 160 8.34 17.38 1.32
N GLU A 161 7.75 16.95 0.21
CA GLU A 161 6.31 16.74 0.06
C GLU A 161 5.97 15.27 -0.08
N VAL A 162 4.76 14.87 0.38
CA VAL A 162 4.24 13.52 0.19
C VAL A 162 4.06 13.23 -1.30
N THR A 163 4.44 12.02 -1.72
CA THR A 163 4.32 11.55 -3.09
C THR A 163 3.69 10.18 -3.17
N LEU A 164 3.43 9.69 -4.39
CA LEU A 164 2.96 8.31 -4.59
C LEU A 164 3.90 7.26 -3.98
N ALA A 165 5.22 7.54 -3.89
CA ALA A 165 6.17 6.67 -3.20
C ALA A 165 5.78 6.41 -1.74
N ASP A 166 5.41 7.46 -1.03
CA ASP A 166 5.01 7.41 0.36
C ASP A 166 3.69 6.64 0.52
N LEU A 167 2.73 6.91 -0.36
CA LEU A 167 1.43 6.23 -0.34
C LEU A 167 1.53 4.73 -0.65
N HIS A 168 2.47 4.32 -1.53
CA HIS A 168 2.74 2.90 -1.81
C HIS A 168 3.44 2.20 -0.65
N ALA A 169 4.41 2.85 -0.02
CA ALA A 169 5.16 2.26 1.09
C ALA A 169 4.31 2.11 2.36
N LEU A 170 3.43 3.07 2.62
CA LEU A 170 2.78 3.25 3.90
C LEU A 170 1.90 2.03 4.33
N PRO A 171 0.92 1.52 3.55
CA PRO A 171 0.10 0.40 4.01
C PRO A 171 0.90 -0.87 4.26
N ILE A 172 1.95 -1.11 3.47
CA ILE A 172 2.80 -2.30 3.59
C ILE A 172 3.62 -2.23 4.87
N LEU A 173 4.26 -1.09 5.15
CA LEU A 173 5.05 -0.92 6.36
C LEU A 173 4.18 -0.85 7.62
N LEU A 174 2.96 -0.27 7.54
CA LEU A 174 1.99 -0.28 8.63
C LEU A 174 1.59 -1.71 9.00
N TYR A 175 1.19 -2.54 8.03
CA TYR A 175 0.78 -3.91 8.30
C TYR A 175 1.96 -4.75 8.81
N PHE A 176 3.13 -4.60 8.21
CA PHE A 176 4.34 -5.25 8.70
C PHE A 176 4.66 -4.86 10.15
N SER A 177 4.53 -3.58 10.51
CA SER A 177 4.77 -3.07 11.86
C SER A 177 3.83 -3.63 12.94
N MET A 178 2.68 -4.21 12.54
CA MET A 178 1.73 -4.84 13.47
C MET A 178 2.22 -6.19 14.01
N THR A 179 3.22 -6.78 13.37
CA THR A 179 3.87 -8.00 13.85
C THR A 179 5.04 -7.69 14.77
N GLN A 180 5.36 -8.58 15.71
CA GLN A 180 6.49 -8.38 16.61
C GLN A 180 7.79 -8.21 15.81
N GLU A 181 8.06 -9.11 14.85
CA GLU A 181 9.27 -9.09 14.04
C GLU A 181 9.36 -7.84 13.15
N GLY A 182 8.22 -7.38 12.64
CA GLY A 182 8.12 -6.14 11.87
C GLY A 182 8.42 -4.92 12.71
N HIS A 183 7.86 -4.85 13.92
CA HIS A 183 8.13 -3.80 14.89
C HIS A 183 9.63 -3.75 15.25
N GLU A 184 10.24 -4.89 15.60
CA GLU A 184 11.67 -4.99 15.92
C GLU A 184 12.53 -4.57 14.72
N THR A 185 12.19 -5.03 13.51
CA THR A 185 12.92 -4.67 12.29
C THR A 185 12.88 -3.16 12.05
N LEU A 186 11.70 -2.53 12.14
CA LEU A 186 11.55 -1.09 11.94
C LEU A 186 12.22 -0.28 13.06
N SER A 187 12.28 -0.80 14.29
CA SER A 187 12.98 -0.14 15.40
C SER A 187 14.50 -0.07 15.17
N ALA A 188 15.07 -0.99 14.39
CA ALA A 188 16.46 -0.94 13.95
C ALA A 188 16.73 0.10 12.85
N HIS A 189 15.68 0.74 12.31
CA HIS A 189 15.72 1.74 11.24
C HIS A 189 15.03 3.05 11.71
N PRO A 190 15.68 3.86 12.57
CA PRO A 190 15.01 4.93 13.31
C PRO A 190 14.42 6.03 12.42
N ARG A 191 15.04 6.35 11.28
CA ARG A 191 14.50 7.36 10.35
C ARG A 191 13.28 6.84 9.60
N LEU A 192 13.32 5.60 9.14
CA LEU A 192 12.18 4.95 8.50
C LEU A 192 11.02 4.80 9.49
N ARG A 193 11.31 4.47 10.75
CA ARG A 193 10.32 4.40 11.82
C ARG A 193 9.69 5.77 12.09
N ALA A 194 10.48 6.81 12.23
CA ALA A 194 9.98 8.18 12.45
C ALA A 194 9.11 8.66 11.29
N TRP A 195 9.52 8.37 10.04
CA TRP A 195 8.69 8.63 8.85
C TRP A 195 7.36 7.88 8.92
N LEU A 196 7.37 6.59 9.28
CA LEU A 196 6.16 5.77 9.38
C LEU A 196 5.19 6.32 10.42
N ASP A 197 5.69 6.69 11.61
CA ASP A 197 4.88 7.25 12.69
C ASP A 197 4.25 8.59 12.28
N ALA A 198 5.02 9.48 11.65
CA ALA A 198 4.52 10.75 11.15
C ALA A 198 3.49 10.56 10.03
N ALA A 199 3.76 9.66 9.07
CA ALA A 199 2.86 9.37 7.96
C ALA A 199 1.57 8.70 8.45
N ALA A 200 1.62 7.81 9.45
CA ALA A 200 0.46 7.16 10.05
C ALA A 200 -0.53 8.15 10.68
N ALA A 201 -0.06 9.30 11.16
CA ALA A 201 -0.90 10.34 11.75
C ALA A 201 -1.70 11.15 10.72
N ARG A 202 -1.44 11.01 9.42
CA ARG A 202 -2.15 11.77 8.38
C ARG A 202 -3.65 11.48 8.36
N PRO A 203 -4.50 12.49 8.12
CA PRO A 203 -5.96 12.29 8.07
C PRO A 203 -6.39 11.25 7.02
N SER A 204 -5.74 11.19 5.86
CA SER A 204 -5.98 10.21 4.79
C SER A 204 -5.78 8.78 5.29
N VAL A 205 -4.73 8.55 6.09
CA VAL A 205 -4.40 7.25 6.67
C VAL A 205 -5.45 6.85 7.70
N GLN A 206 -5.88 7.79 8.55
CA GLN A 206 -6.90 7.53 9.55
C GLN A 206 -8.25 7.16 8.92
N ARG A 207 -8.66 7.85 7.83
CA ARG A 207 -9.92 7.57 7.12
C ARG A 207 -9.89 6.26 6.32
N THR A 208 -8.70 5.77 5.96
CA THR A 208 -8.55 4.53 5.17
C THR A 208 -8.24 3.28 6.00
N ARG A 209 -8.24 3.37 7.34
CA ARG A 209 -7.99 2.22 8.22
C ARG A 209 -8.91 1.05 7.91
N ALA A 210 -8.37 -0.15 7.95
CA ALA A 210 -9.13 -1.38 7.92
C ALA A 210 -9.72 -1.69 9.30
N LYS A 211 -10.83 -2.43 9.36
CA LYS A 211 -11.52 -2.75 10.63
C LYS A 211 -10.60 -3.41 11.66
N PHE A 212 -9.71 -4.30 11.25
CA PHE A 212 -8.80 -4.99 12.16
C PHE A 212 -7.73 -4.06 12.79
N GLU A 213 -7.44 -2.90 12.18
CA GLU A 213 -6.55 -1.89 12.76
C GLU A 213 -7.22 -1.08 13.88
N LEU A 214 -8.54 -1.06 13.93
CA LEU A 214 -9.32 -0.34 14.95
C LEU A 214 -9.57 -1.21 16.19
N ALA A 215 -9.37 -2.52 16.09
CA ALA A 215 -9.59 -3.49 17.15
C ALA A 215 -8.33 -3.78 18.00
N ARG A 216 -7.23 -3.13 17.68
CA ARG A 216 -5.93 -3.23 18.35
C ARG A 216 -5.48 -1.87 18.84
#